data_9ae98fd90d5c1307702c2ce3eedccfcf
#
_entry.id   9ae98fd90d5c1307702c2ce3eedccfcf
#
_cell.length_a   1.000
_cell.length_b   1.000
_cell.length_c   1.000
_cell.angle_alpha   90.00
_cell.angle_beta   90.00
_cell.angle_gamma   90.00
#
_symmetry.space_group_name_H-M   'P 1'
#
loop_
_entity.id
_entity.type
_entity.pdbx_description
1 polymer ?
#
loop_
_entity_poly.entity_id
_entity_poly.type
_entity_poly.pdbx_seq_one_letter_code
_entity_poly.pdbx_strand_id
1 'polypeptide(L)'
;MMQLKNRARFGPLGLAAARLLSSGPVRNPVVFLDVEADGEPLGRVTIELNADVVPKTAENFRALCTGEHGFGYKGCRFHRIIPGFMCQGGDFTNNNGTGGKSIYGKTFKDENFKLKHTGTLSMANSGPNTNGSQFFICTAKTEWLDGKHVVFGQVKDGMDVVVKMQAFGLHRRRCAQGHSHH
;
A
#
# COMPACT_ATOMS: atom_id res chain seq x y z
N MET A 1 15.46 9.90 -2.61
CA MET A 1 14.76 9.26 -1.49
C MET A 1 13.27 9.29 -1.78
N MET A 2 12.62 8.14 -1.85
CA MET A 2 11.24 8.08 -2.34
C MET A 2 10.27 8.27 -1.17
N GLN A 3 9.43 9.30 -1.22
CA GLN A 3 8.44 9.63 -0.19
C GLN A 3 7.02 9.54 -0.75
N LEU A 4 6.09 9.14 0.09
CA LEU A 4 4.65 9.16 -0.18
C LEU A 4 4.06 10.49 0.28
N LYS A 5 3.51 11.29 -0.65
CA LYS A 5 2.62 12.40 -0.30
C LYS A 5 1.18 11.90 -0.43
N ASN A 6 0.49 11.84 0.68
CA ASN A 6 -0.88 11.34 0.71
C ASN A 6 -1.86 12.49 0.84
N ARG A 7 -2.77 12.65 -0.13
CA ARG A 7 -3.97 13.47 -0.04
C ARG A 7 -5.16 12.60 -0.44
N ALA A 8 -5.92 12.14 0.54
CA ALA A 8 -7.25 11.63 0.25
C ALA A 8 -8.18 12.82 -0.01
N ARG A 9 -8.74 12.93 -1.22
CA ARG A 9 -9.88 13.80 -1.49
C ARG A 9 -11.13 12.96 -1.53
N PHE A 10 -12.02 13.19 -0.58
CA PHE A 10 -13.42 12.86 -0.74
C PHE A 10 -14.09 14.01 -1.49
N GLY A 11 -14.84 13.71 -2.53
CA GLY A 11 -15.76 14.66 -3.12
C GLY A 11 -16.80 15.10 -2.07
N PRO A 12 -17.37 16.32 -2.17
CA PRO A 12 -18.28 16.84 -1.18
C PRO A 12 -19.62 16.11 -1.29
N LEU A 13 -19.87 15.16 -0.42
CA LEU A 13 -21.21 14.68 -0.13
C LEU A 13 -21.44 14.74 1.38
N GLY A 14 -22.39 15.61 1.71
CA GLY A 14 -22.72 16.16 2.98
C GLY A 14 -22.84 15.19 4.14
N LEU A 15 -22.57 15.77 5.32
CA LEU A 15 -23.04 15.28 6.61
C LEU A 15 -24.54 15.03 6.56
N ALA A 16 -24.94 13.79 6.73
CA ALA A 16 -26.23 13.46 7.31
C ALA A 16 -26.08 12.14 8.06
N ALA A 17 -26.11 12.23 9.36
CA ALA A 17 -26.32 11.09 10.23
C ALA A 17 -27.69 10.50 9.96
N ALA A 18 -27.73 9.28 9.44
CA ALA A 18 -28.87 8.38 9.60
C ALA A 18 -28.35 6.96 9.34
N ARG A 19 -28.29 6.17 10.40
CA ARG A 19 -28.27 4.71 10.31
C ARG A 19 -29.54 4.26 9.59
N LEU A 20 -29.43 4.00 8.32
CA LEU A 20 -30.37 3.17 7.59
C LEU A 20 -29.58 1.99 7.06
N LEU A 21 -29.97 0.80 7.48
CA LEU A 21 -29.58 -0.48 6.92
C LEU A 21 -29.90 -0.45 5.41
N SER A 22 -28.96 0.02 4.63
CA SER A 22 -29.03 -0.03 3.17
C SER A 22 -28.33 -1.31 2.74
N SER A 23 -29.09 -2.32 2.38
CA SER A 23 -28.67 -3.52 1.69
C SER A 23 -28.33 -3.23 0.21
N GLY A 24 -27.55 -2.17 -0.03
CA GLY A 24 -26.98 -1.90 -1.33
C GLY A 24 -25.66 -2.65 -1.51
N PRO A 25 -25.21 -2.92 -2.75
CA PRO A 25 -23.91 -3.56 -3.00
C PRO A 25 -22.80 -2.73 -2.35
N VAL A 26 -21.93 -3.38 -1.58
CA VAL A 26 -20.76 -2.74 -0.96
C VAL A 26 -19.93 -2.14 -2.09
N ARG A 27 -19.83 -0.80 -2.13
CA ARG A 27 -18.94 -0.12 -3.08
C ARG A 27 -17.52 -0.19 -2.57
N ASN A 28 -16.64 -0.75 -3.38
CA ASN A 28 -15.21 -0.79 -3.08
C ASN A 28 -14.63 0.63 -3.03
N PRO A 29 -14.00 1.04 -1.92
CA PRO A 29 -13.40 2.36 -1.82
C PRO A 29 -12.22 2.51 -2.79
N VAL A 30 -12.05 3.74 -3.29
CA VAL A 30 -10.89 4.11 -4.12
C VAL A 30 -10.05 5.11 -3.33
N VAL A 31 -8.78 4.82 -3.22
CA VAL A 31 -7.78 5.68 -2.57
C VAL A 31 -6.63 5.97 -3.55
N PHE A 32 -5.78 6.93 -3.23
CA PHE A 32 -4.61 7.22 -4.06
C PHE A 32 -3.36 7.51 -3.21
N LEU A 33 -2.21 7.28 -3.81
CA LEU A 33 -0.90 7.61 -3.29
C LEU A 33 -0.22 8.56 -4.29
N ASP A 34 0.14 9.75 -3.86
CA ASP A 34 1.03 10.63 -4.62
C ASP A 34 2.47 10.27 -4.28
N VAL A 35 3.24 9.90 -5.30
CA VAL A 35 4.62 9.41 -5.15
C VAL A 35 5.61 10.44 -5.64
N GLU A 36 6.68 10.63 -4.88
CA GLU A 36 7.81 11.48 -5.27
C GLU A 36 9.14 10.73 -5.11
N ALA A 37 10.13 11.11 -5.88
CA ALA A 37 11.51 10.65 -5.74
C ALA A 37 12.44 11.87 -5.68
N ASP A 38 13.23 11.95 -4.60
CA ASP A 38 14.19 13.03 -4.37
C ASP A 38 13.59 14.45 -4.49
N GLY A 39 12.32 14.60 -4.08
CA GLY A 39 11.57 15.84 -4.13
C GLY A 39 10.81 16.09 -5.44
N GLU A 40 11.04 15.28 -6.47
CA GLU A 40 10.34 15.38 -7.75
C GLU A 40 9.12 14.48 -7.79
N PRO A 41 7.93 14.98 -8.17
CA PRO A 41 6.73 14.16 -8.28
C PRO A 41 6.86 13.14 -9.41
N LEU A 42 6.65 11.87 -9.10
CA LEU A 42 6.57 10.80 -10.10
C LEU A 42 5.16 10.64 -10.65
N GLY A 43 4.15 10.92 -9.86
CA GLY A 43 2.75 10.82 -10.23
C GLY A 43 1.88 10.18 -9.14
N ARG A 44 0.64 9.88 -9.54
CA ARG A 44 -0.40 9.32 -8.67
C ARG A 44 -0.65 7.85 -9.00
N VAL A 45 -0.77 7.04 -7.97
CA VAL A 45 -1.22 5.65 -8.06
C VAL A 45 -2.62 5.56 -7.45
N THR A 46 -3.62 5.23 -8.24
CA THR A 46 -5.01 5.08 -7.82
C THR A 46 -5.31 3.61 -7.57
N ILE A 47 -5.90 3.31 -6.42
CA ILE A 47 -6.07 1.95 -5.91
C ILE A 47 -7.53 1.74 -5.53
N GLU A 48 -8.14 0.68 -6.03
CA GLU A 48 -9.42 0.18 -5.58
C GLU A 48 -9.20 -0.89 -4.50
N LEU A 49 -9.88 -0.75 -3.38
CA LEU A 49 -9.78 -1.66 -2.24
C LEU A 49 -10.93 -2.65 -2.26
N ASN A 50 -10.65 -3.93 -2.14
CA ASN A 50 -11.65 -5.01 -2.18
C ASN A 50 -12.39 -5.15 -0.83
N ALA A 51 -13.11 -4.13 -0.39
CA ALA A 51 -13.86 -4.13 0.85
C ALA A 51 -15.02 -5.14 0.85
N ASP A 52 -15.47 -5.57 -0.32
CA ASP A 52 -16.46 -6.63 -0.52
C ASP A 52 -15.94 -8.02 -0.12
N VAL A 53 -14.63 -8.25 -0.20
CA VAL A 53 -13.98 -9.54 0.11
C VAL A 53 -13.19 -9.49 1.42
N VAL A 54 -12.47 -8.41 1.68
CA VAL A 54 -11.59 -8.20 2.85
C VAL A 54 -11.85 -6.83 3.50
N PRO A 55 -13.04 -6.63 4.08
CA PRO A 55 -13.48 -5.33 4.61
C PRO A 55 -12.55 -4.77 5.70
N LYS A 56 -12.05 -5.60 6.59
CA LYS A 56 -11.14 -5.19 7.66
C LYS A 56 -9.79 -4.72 7.14
N THR A 57 -9.20 -5.47 6.22
CA THR A 57 -7.90 -5.15 5.62
C THR A 57 -8.00 -3.91 4.74
N ALA A 58 -9.08 -3.80 3.97
CA ALA A 58 -9.37 -2.62 3.15
C ALA A 58 -9.55 -1.37 4.00
N GLU A 59 -10.29 -1.44 5.11
CA GLU A 59 -10.51 -0.31 6.01
C GLU A 59 -9.21 0.14 6.70
N ASN A 60 -8.37 -0.80 7.14
CA ASN A 60 -7.05 -0.47 7.68
C ASN A 60 -6.24 0.38 6.69
N PHE A 61 -6.14 -0.06 5.45
CA PHE A 61 -5.39 0.67 4.43
C PHE A 61 -6.02 2.03 4.11
N ARG A 62 -7.35 2.08 3.96
CA ARG A 62 -8.09 3.33 3.70
C ARG A 62 -7.82 4.36 4.79
N ALA A 63 -7.97 3.99 6.05
CA ALA A 63 -7.79 4.88 7.19
C ALA A 63 -6.33 5.35 7.34
N LEU A 64 -5.36 4.47 7.02
CA LEU A 64 -3.94 4.85 6.98
C LEU A 64 -3.63 5.81 5.81
N CYS A 65 -4.35 5.69 4.70
CA CYS A 65 -4.28 6.66 3.60
C CYS A 65 -4.80 8.04 4.02
N THR A 66 -5.91 8.11 4.73
CA THR A 66 -6.49 9.39 5.19
C THR A 66 -5.76 9.99 6.38
N GLY A 67 -5.15 9.14 7.21
CA GLY A 67 -4.51 9.57 8.46
C GLY A 67 -5.51 9.97 9.55
N GLU A 68 -6.78 9.58 9.44
CA GLU A 68 -7.88 10.01 10.32
C GLU A 68 -7.71 9.57 11.77
N HIS A 69 -6.88 8.57 12.03
CA HIS A 69 -6.52 8.13 13.39
C HIS A 69 -5.30 8.89 13.98
N GLY A 70 -4.85 9.97 13.32
CA GLY A 70 -3.68 10.75 13.75
C GLY A 70 -2.34 10.16 13.32
N PHE A 71 -2.33 9.08 12.55
CA PHE A 71 -1.16 8.45 11.95
C PHE A 71 -1.53 7.81 10.61
N GLY A 72 -0.55 7.58 9.76
CA GLY A 72 -0.77 6.97 8.46
C GLY A 72 0.40 7.12 7.50
N TYR A 73 0.13 6.92 6.21
CA TYR A 73 1.15 6.83 5.17
C TYR A 73 1.73 8.16 4.68
N LYS A 74 1.23 9.30 5.14
CA LYS A 74 1.79 10.61 4.75
C LYS A 74 3.28 10.69 5.12
N GLY A 75 4.14 10.91 4.12
CA GLY A 75 5.59 10.97 4.30
C GLY A 75 6.29 9.61 4.48
N CYS A 76 5.54 8.51 4.40
CA CYS A 76 6.10 7.17 4.47
C CYS A 76 6.93 6.85 3.22
N ARG A 77 7.91 5.96 3.35
CA ARG A 77 8.82 5.56 2.26
C ARG A 77 8.50 4.19 1.72
N PHE A 78 8.78 4.00 0.41
CA PHE A 78 9.00 2.68 -0.13
C PHE A 78 10.43 2.26 0.18
N HIS A 79 10.62 1.49 1.25
CA HIS A 79 11.93 1.11 1.76
C HIS A 79 12.55 -0.09 1.02
N ARG A 80 11.74 -0.89 0.32
CA ARG A 80 12.19 -2.06 -0.43
C ARG A 80 11.53 -2.09 -1.81
N ILE A 81 12.33 -1.97 -2.85
CA ILE A 81 11.89 -2.02 -4.24
C ILE A 81 12.71 -3.09 -4.95
N ILE A 82 12.04 -4.10 -5.50
CA ILE A 82 12.65 -5.17 -6.27
C ILE A 82 12.05 -5.12 -7.68
N PRO A 83 12.84 -4.68 -8.68
CA PRO A 83 12.39 -4.62 -10.07
C PRO A 83 11.91 -5.98 -10.59
N GLY A 84 10.80 -5.97 -11.33
CA GLY A 84 10.18 -7.20 -11.84
C GLY A 84 9.51 -8.07 -10.77
N PHE A 85 9.36 -7.55 -9.54
CA PHE A 85 8.68 -8.25 -8.44
C PHE A 85 7.68 -7.36 -7.73
N MET A 86 8.15 -6.42 -6.88
CA MET A 86 7.26 -5.58 -6.07
C MET A 86 7.91 -4.30 -5.54
N CYS A 87 7.08 -3.35 -5.13
CA CYS A 87 7.46 -2.18 -4.34
C CYS A 87 6.80 -2.26 -2.96
N GLN A 88 7.58 -2.31 -1.88
CA GLN A 88 7.11 -2.42 -0.50
C GLN A 88 7.32 -1.12 0.27
N GLY A 89 6.28 -0.71 0.99
CA GLY A 89 6.26 0.47 1.85
C GLY A 89 5.32 0.28 3.05
N GLY A 90 4.91 1.39 3.64
CA GLY A 90 3.92 1.37 4.73
C GLY A 90 4.50 1.29 6.15
N ASP A 91 5.81 1.25 6.32
CA ASP A 91 6.45 1.44 7.61
C ASP A 91 6.57 2.95 7.90
N PHE A 92 5.51 3.56 8.39
CA PHE A 92 5.49 4.98 8.71
C PHE A 92 6.14 5.32 10.05
N THR A 93 6.50 4.34 10.87
CA THR A 93 7.17 4.55 12.15
C THR A 93 8.70 4.61 12.02
N ASN A 94 9.30 3.65 11.32
CA ASN A 94 10.76 3.51 11.20
C ASN A 94 11.28 3.73 9.77
N ASN A 95 10.41 3.63 8.75
CA ASN A 95 10.74 3.78 7.33
C ASN A 95 11.84 2.81 6.80
N ASN A 96 12.03 1.66 7.44
CA ASN A 96 13.06 0.68 7.12
C ASN A 96 12.56 -0.78 7.05
N GLY A 97 11.26 -0.99 7.26
CA GLY A 97 10.62 -2.30 7.22
C GLY A 97 10.52 -3.02 8.57
N THR A 98 10.98 -2.40 9.67
CA THR A 98 10.92 -3.01 11.01
C THR A 98 9.72 -2.56 11.83
N GLY A 99 9.01 -1.53 11.38
CA GLY A 99 7.93 -0.88 12.11
C GLY A 99 6.58 -0.95 11.41
N GLY A 100 5.77 0.06 11.72
CA GLY A 100 4.39 0.15 11.30
C GLY A 100 3.41 -0.45 12.32
N LYS A 101 2.16 -0.03 12.25
CA LYS A 101 1.06 -0.55 13.05
C LYS A 101 -0.26 -0.40 12.32
N SER A 102 -1.24 -1.25 12.65
CA SER A 102 -2.59 -1.15 12.11
C SER A 102 -3.44 -0.15 12.90
N ILE A 103 -4.62 0.18 12.36
CA ILE A 103 -5.64 0.97 13.08
C ILE A 103 -6.28 0.17 14.23
N TYR A 104 -6.11 -1.16 14.25
CA TYR A 104 -6.67 -2.06 15.25
C TYR A 104 -5.70 -2.37 16.41
N GLY A 105 -4.46 -1.89 16.33
CA GLY A 105 -3.36 -2.17 17.26
C GLY A 105 -2.07 -2.47 16.51
N LYS A 106 -1.11 -3.10 17.17
CA LYS A 106 0.19 -3.39 16.55
C LYS A 106 0.03 -4.24 15.29
N THR A 107 -0.74 -5.33 15.40
CA THR A 107 -1.03 -6.26 14.30
C THR A 107 -2.48 -6.72 14.34
N PHE A 108 -2.96 -7.31 13.21
CA PHE A 108 -4.27 -7.97 13.12
C PHE A 108 -4.16 -9.25 12.30
N LYS A 109 -5.16 -10.13 12.48
CA LYS A 109 -5.20 -11.46 11.87
C LYS A 109 -5.37 -11.39 10.35
N ASP A 110 -4.91 -12.43 9.66
CA ASP A 110 -5.21 -12.67 8.26
C ASP A 110 -6.73 -12.82 8.08
N GLU A 111 -7.32 -11.99 7.21
CA GLU A 111 -8.77 -11.98 7.05
C GLU A 111 -9.25 -13.15 6.20
N ASN A 112 -8.68 -13.33 5.02
CA ASN A 112 -8.81 -14.51 4.16
C ASN A 112 -7.78 -14.46 3.02
N PHE A 113 -7.69 -15.54 2.22
CA PHE A 113 -6.79 -15.68 1.06
C PHE A 113 -7.55 -15.99 -0.23
N LYS A 114 -8.77 -15.45 -0.38
CA LYS A 114 -9.61 -15.66 -1.56
C LYS A 114 -9.05 -15.00 -2.81
N LEU A 115 -8.49 -13.80 -2.65
CA LEU A 115 -7.87 -13.06 -3.74
C LEU A 115 -6.45 -13.55 -4.00
N LYS A 116 -6.02 -13.51 -5.27
CA LYS A 116 -4.74 -14.03 -5.74
C LYS A 116 -3.80 -12.92 -6.20
N HIS A 117 -2.49 -13.18 -6.17
CA HIS A 117 -1.45 -12.22 -6.52
C HIS A 117 -1.25 -12.12 -8.04
N THR A 118 -2.12 -11.37 -8.70
CA THR A 118 -2.08 -11.12 -10.16
C THR A 118 -1.97 -9.63 -10.47
N GLY A 119 -0.86 -8.99 -10.08
CA GLY A 119 -0.67 -7.54 -10.24
C GLY A 119 -1.43 -6.72 -9.20
N THR A 120 -1.40 -7.14 -7.95
CA THR A 120 -2.28 -6.69 -6.87
C THR A 120 -1.54 -5.97 -5.75
N LEU A 121 -2.32 -5.40 -4.84
CA LEU A 121 -1.89 -4.83 -3.58
C LEU A 121 -2.09 -5.85 -2.46
N SER A 122 -1.07 -6.12 -1.67
CA SER A 122 -1.07 -7.15 -0.64
C SER A 122 -0.40 -6.69 0.65
N MET A 123 -0.82 -7.27 1.79
CA MET A 123 -0.19 -6.98 3.09
C MET A 123 1.15 -7.69 3.23
N ALA A 124 2.17 -6.94 3.63
CA ALA A 124 3.39 -7.52 4.17
C ALA A 124 3.15 -8.03 5.60
N ASN A 125 3.80 -9.12 5.96
CA ASN A 125 3.72 -9.69 7.31
C ASN A 125 5.04 -10.37 7.71
N SER A 126 5.13 -10.75 8.98
CA SER A 126 6.25 -11.51 9.57
C SER A 126 5.81 -12.91 9.99
N GLY A 127 4.90 -13.53 9.25
CA GLY A 127 4.27 -14.80 9.52
C GLY A 127 2.75 -14.66 9.66
N PRO A 128 2.03 -15.76 9.93
CA PRO A 128 0.58 -15.75 10.05
C PRO A 128 0.06 -14.77 11.08
N ASN A 129 -1.02 -14.05 10.73
CA ASN A 129 -1.74 -13.15 11.64
C ASN A 129 -0.90 -11.98 12.19
N THR A 130 0.03 -11.45 11.40
CA THR A 130 0.91 -10.33 11.79
C THR A 130 0.79 -9.13 10.86
N ASN A 131 -0.39 -8.89 10.28
CA ASN A 131 -0.63 -7.73 9.43
C ASN A 131 -0.59 -6.44 10.25
N GLY A 132 0.17 -5.45 9.79
CA GLY A 132 0.25 -4.12 10.39
C GLY A 132 -0.17 -3.04 9.42
N SER A 133 0.78 -2.20 9.01
CA SER A 133 0.60 -1.17 7.99
C SER A 133 1.42 -1.40 6.74
N GLN A 134 2.43 -2.28 6.79
CA GLN A 134 3.27 -2.51 5.62
C GLN A 134 2.50 -3.26 4.52
N PHE A 135 2.72 -2.82 3.29
CA PHE A 135 2.09 -3.37 2.10
C PHE A 135 3.09 -3.42 0.95
N PHE A 136 2.76 -4.17 -0.08
CA PHE A 136 3.51 -4.16 -1.33
C PHE A 136 2.59 -4.15 -2.55
N ILE A 137 3.07 -3.51 -3.61
CA ILE A 137 2.44 -3.46 -4.92
C ILE A 137 3.19 -4.41 -5.83
N CYS A 138 2.54 -5.47 -6.30
CA CYS A 138 3.11 -6.43 -7.23
C CYS A 138 3.20 -5.84 -8.64
N THR A 139 4.34 -5.98 -9.29
CA THR A 139 4.56 -5.60 -10.69
C THR A 139 4.66 -6.80 -11.62
N ALA A 140 4.54 -8.00 -11.06
CA ALA A 140 4.49 -9.27 -11.78
C ALA A 140 3.51 -10.23 -11.06
N LYS A 141 3.20 -11.34 -11.68
CA LYS A 141 2.50 -12.45 -11.00
C LYS A 141 3.39 -13.03 -9.92
N THR A 142 2.85 -13.19 -8.71
CA THR A 142 3.59 -13.68 -7.54
C THR A 142 2.80 -14.77 -6.82
N GLU A 143 2.41 -15.81 -7.57
CA GLU A 143 1.52 -16.89 -7.10
C GLU A 143 2.07 -17.65 -5.87
N TRP A 144 3.40 -17.68 -5.68
CA TRP A 144 4.04 -18.28 -4.50
C TRP A 144 3.74 -17.56 -3.17
N LEU A 145 3.12 -16.37 -3.23
CA LEU A 145 2.67 -15.58 -2.08
C LEU A 145 1.21 -15.88 -1.71
N ASP A 146 0.48 -16.62 -2.56
CA ASP A 146 -0.90 -17.01 -2.31
C ASP A 146 -1.00 -17.86 -1.05
N GLY A 147 -2.00 -17.57 -0.22
CA GLY A 147 -2.20 -18.27 1.06
C GLY A 147 -1.24 -17.83 2.18
N LYS A 148 -0.32 -16.89 1.92
CA LYS A 148 0.65 -16.37 2.89
C LYS A 148 0.48 -14.88 3.17
N HIS A 149 0.02 -14.12 2.18
CA HIS A 149 -0.21 -12.69 2.26
C HIS A 149 -1.63 -12.35 1.82
N VAL A 150 -2.30 -11.47 2.56
CA VAL A 150 -3.68 -11.07 2.27
C VAL A 150 -3.67 -10.03 1.16
N VAL A 151 -4.20 -10.40 -0.01
CA VAL A 151 -4.48 -9.46 -1.11
C VAL A 151 -5.73 -8.67 -0.76
N PHE A 152 -5.68 -7.34 -0.91
CA PHE A 152 -6.78 -6.47 -0.50
C PHE A 152 -7.14 -5.35 -1.48
N GLY A 153 -6.45 -5.26 -2.61
CA GLY A 153 -6.72 -4.24 -3.60
C GLY A 153 -6.00 -4.45 -4.92
N GLN A 154 -6.24 -3.53 -5.83
CA GLN A 154 -5.61 -3.50 -7.15
C GLN A 154 -5.35 -2.07 -7.60
N VAL A 155 -4.28 -1.86 -8.35
CA VAL A 155 -4.00 -0.58 -9.00
C VAL A 155 -4.95 -0.42 -10.17
N LYS A 156 -5.73 0.66 -10.16
CA LYS A 156 -6.67 1.02 -11.24
C LYS A 156 -6.03 1.97 -12.25
N ASP A 157 -5.15 2.84 -11.77
CA ASP A 157 -4.42 3.81 -12.59
C ASP A 157 -3.08 4.13 -11.96
N GLY A 158 -2.08 4.53 -12.77
CA GLY A 158 -0.75 4.88 -12.29
C GLY A 158 0.21 3.68 -12.15
N MET A 159 -0.03 2.56 -12.82
CA MET A 159 0.93 1.44 -12.82
C MET A 159 2.27 1.85 -13.47
N ASP A 160 2.26 2.79 -14.41
CA ASP A 160 3.47 3.40 -14.98
C ASP A 160 4.31 4.11 -13.92
N VAL A 161 3.67 4.74 -12.93
CA VAL A 161 4.35 5.36 -11.77
C VAL A 161 5.06 4.29 -10.95
N VAL A 162 4.39 3.14 -10.69
CA VAL A 162 5.01 2.01 -9.97
C VAL A 162 6.21 1.45 -10.73
N VAL A 163 6.12 1.37 -12.05
CA VAL A 163 7.26 0.95 -12.90
C VAL A 163 8.40 1.97 -12.84
N LYS A 164 8.10 3.28 -12.88
CA LYS A 164 9.11 4.34 -12.69
C LYS A 164 9.81 4.22 -11.34
N MET A 165 9.08 3.91 -10.26
CA MET A 165 9.68 3.65 -8.94
C MET A 165 10.73 2.54 -8.98
N GLN A 166 10.48 1.48 -9.74
CA GLN A 166 11.45 0.38 -9.90
C GLN A 166 12.73 0.83 -10.62
N ALA A 167 12.62 1.70 -11.62
CA ALA A 167 13.77 2.26 -12.32
C ALA A 167 14.67 3.08 -11.38
N PHE A 168 14.08 3.88 -10.49
CA PHE A 168 14.84 4.60 -9.45
C PHE A 168 15.54 3.66 -8.46
N GLY A 169 14.91 2.57 -8.06
CA GLY A 169 15.50 1.56 -7.20
C GLY A 169 16.73 0.89 -7.82
N LEU A 170 16.71 0.67 -9.13
CA LEU A 170 17.86 0.13 -9.90
C LEU A 170 19.03 1.13 -9.97
N HIS A 171 18.74 2.41 -10.20
CA HIS A 171 19.77 3.44 -10.32
C HIS A 171 20.56 3.59 -9.03
N ARG A 172 19.88 3.60 -7.88
CA ARG A 172 20.55 3.67 -6.56
C ARG A 172 21.41 2.46 -6.24
N ARG A 173 21.01 1.26 -6.65
CA ARG A 173 21.84 0.04 -6.46
C ARG A 173 23.13 0.10 -7.29
N ARG A 174 23.07 0.62 -8.52
CA ARG A 174 24.24 0.80 -9.37
C ARG A 174 25.21 1.85 -8.81
N CYS A 175 24.72 2.96 -8.28
CA CYS A 175 25.56 3.96 -7.64
C CYS A 175 26.24 3.44 -6.35
N ALA A 176 25.55 2.60 -5.58
CA ALA A 176 26.12 1.99 -4.37
C ALA A 176 27.19 0.92 -4.66
N GLN A 177 27.12 0.26 -5.84
CA GLN A 177 28.12 -0.73 -6.26
C GLN A 177 29.33 -0.11 -6.97
N GLY A 178 29.23 1.14 -7.41
CA GLY A 178 30.31 1.86 -8.11
C GLY A 178 31.45 2.41 -7.24
N HIS A 179 31.46 2.17 -5.91
CA HIS A 179 32.44 2.71 -4.97
C HIS A 179 33.24 1.62 -4.23
N SER A 180 33.53 0.51 -4.86
CA SER A 180 34.50 -0.45 -4.31
C SER A 180 35.49 -0.90 -5.40
N HIS A 181 36.36 0.01 -5.82
CA HIS A 181 37.67 -0.29 -6.40
C HIS A 181 38.64 0.77 -5.94
N HIS A 182 39.28 0.48 -4.83
CA HIS A 182 40.75 0.64 -4.62
C HIS A 182 41.10 -0.02 -3.31
#